data_64bc7f581ff051a7b32127c27a29d70a
#
_entry.id   64bc7f581ff051a7b32127c27a29d70a
#
_cell.length_a   1.000
_cell.length_b   1.000
_cell.length_c   1.000
_cell.angle_alpha   90.00
_cell.angle_beta   90.00
_cell.angle_gamma   90.00
#
_symmetry.space_group_name_H-M   'P 1'
#
loop_
_entity.id
_entity.type
_entity.pdbx_description
1 polymer ?
#
loop_
_entity_poly.entity_id
_entity_poly.type
_entity_poly.pdbx_seq_one_letter_code
_entity_poly.pdbx_strand_id
1 'polypeptide(L)'
;MSATAPEMGRRDGSFEREPARRVFASELRECRYQFKDGEDEKSPTFVLLPTGERSNRIFIVGTLTEKTRQGEQNVFYRGRVIDPTGTFFIMAGSYQPEAMQQLAKIETPAFVAVIGKASIYQKDPANAPLVSVRIESINIVDKETRELWILDTAARMLDRIDARATDAGKDILTAREQYPLFDPAVYRKMAYDALAQIKM
;
A
#
# COMPACT_ATOMS: atom_id res chain seq x y z
N MET A 1 29.49 -26.54 -45.21
CA MET A 1 28.79 -26.85 -43.94
C MET A 1 28.92 -25.64 -43.08
N SER A 2 27.91 -24.75 -43.14
CA SER A 2 27.82 -23.52 -42.31
C SER A 2 27.05 -23.83 -41.05
N ALA A 3 27.66 -23.69 -39.90
CA ALA A 3 27.04 -23.78 -38.61
C ALA A 3 26.46 -22.42 -38.23
N THR A 4 25.14 -22.34 -38.16
CA THR A 4 24.37 -21.18 -37.71
C THR A 4 24.41 -21.16 -36.17
N ALA A 5 24.95 -20.08 -35.60
CA ALA A 5 24.92 -19.82 -34.16
C ALA A 5 23.47 -19.51 -33.69
N PRO A 6 23.10 -19.95 -32.48
CA PRO A 6 21.76 -19.63 -31.97
C PRO A 6 21.68 -18.14 -31.55
N GLU A 7 20.70 -17.46 -32.08
CA GLU A 7 20.28 -16.10 -31.62
C GLU A 7 19.93 -16.14 -30.14
N MET A 8 20.72 -15.48 -29.31
CA MET A 8 20.38 -15.16 -27.96
C MET A 8 19.26 -14.09 -27.97
N GLY A 9 18.03 -14.53 -27.75
CA GLY A 9 16.88 -13.65 -27.57
C GLY A 9 17.15 -12.61 -26.49
N ARG A 10 17.21 -11.34 -26.89
CA ARG A 10 17.15 -10.19 -26.00
C ARG A 10 15.85 -10.28 -25.22
N ARG A 11 15.92 -10.59 -23.93
CA ARG A 11 14.80 -10.34 -23.01
C ARG A 11 14.64 -8.82 -22.94
N ASP A 12 13.63 -8.31 -23.61
CA ASP A 12 13.18 -6.94 -23.49
C ASP A 12 12.66 -6.76 -22.07
N GLY A 13 13.47 -6.10 -21.23
CA GLY A 13 13.17 -5.83 -19.83
C GLY A 13 12.16 -4.68 -19.71
N SER A 14 10.96 -4.83 -20.29
CA SER A 14 9.87 -3.94 -19.96
C SER A 14 9.48 -4.18 -18.49
N PHE A 15 9.88 -3.27 -17.63
CA PHE A 15 9.47 -3.26 -16.23
C PHE A 15 7.96 -3.04 -16.18
N GLU A 16 7.20 -4.14 -16.16
CA GLU A 16 5.76 -4.06 -15.96
C GLU A 16 5.48 -3.56 -14.53
N ARG A 17 4.76 -2.46 -14.42
CA ARG A 17 4.43 -1.89 -13.11
C ARG A 17 3.45 -2.81 -12.40
N GLU A 18 3.80 -3.22 -11.18
CA GLU A 18 2.90 -3.98 -10.31
C GLU A 18 1.55 -3.25 -10.13
N PRO A 19 0.42 -3.97 -10.20
CA PRO A 19 -0.88 -3.41 -9.88
C PRO A 19 -0.91 -2.87 -8.43
N ALA A 20 -1.55 -1.72 -8.25
CA ALA A 20 -1.72 -1.16 -6.91
C ALA A 20 -2.81 -1.93 -6.14
N ARG A 21 -2.47 -2.44 -4.95
CA ARG A 21 -3.38 -3.23 -4.11
C ARG A 21 -4.24 -2.31 -3.24
N ARG A 22 -5.51 -2.66 -3.07
CA ARG A 22 -6.41 -1.99 -2.13
C ARG A 22 -6.22 -2.58 -0.74
N VAL A 23 -5.94 -1.73 0.24
CA VAL A 23 -5.63 -2.13 1.61
C VAL A 23 -6.25 -1.12 2.56
N PHE A 24 -6.85 -1.56 3.65
CA PHE A 24 -7.30 -0.67 4.73
C PHE A 24 -6.14 -0.18 5.60
N ALA A 25 -6.33 1.00 6.20
CA ALA A 25 -5.31 1.65 7.02
C ALA A 25 -4.87 0.79 8.21
N SER A 26 -5.80 0.17 8.91
CA SER A 26 -5.48 -0.68 10.06
C SER A 26 -4.69 -1.91 9.65
N GLU A 27 -5.05 -2.57 8.54
CA GLU A 27 -4.29 -3.71 8.02
C GLU A 27 -2.86 -3.30 7.64
N LEU A 28 -2.70 -2.19 6.91
CA LEU A 28 -1.39 -1.70 6.51
C LEU A 28 -0.50 -1.34 7.71
N ARG A 29 -1.08 -0.74 8.76
CA ARG A 29 -0.36 -0.37 9.98
C ARG A 29 0.17 -1.56 10.78
N GLU A 30 -0.43 -2.73 10.61
CA GLU A 30 0.03 -3.96 11.25
C GLU A 30 1.17 -4.65 10.50
N CYS A 31 1.54 -4.17 9.30
CA CYS A 31 2.67 -4.73 8.56
C CYS A 31 3.97 -4.60 9.35
N ARG A 32 4.70 -5.72 9.45
CA ARG A 32 5.98 -5.83 10.16
C ARG A 32 7.10 -6.35 9.27
N TYR A 33 6.74 -6.95 8.15
CA TYR A 33 7.67 -7.63 7.26
C TYR A 33 7.71 -6.97 5.90
N GLN A 34 8.93 -6.59 5.48
CA GLN A 34 9.20 -6.13 4.12
C GLN A 34 10.41 -6.87 3.57
N PHE A 35 10.43 -7.09 2.26
CA PHE A 35 11.48 -7.80 1.58
C PHE A 35 11.70 -7.25 0.16
N LYS A 36 12.85 -7.56 -0.43
CA LYS A 36 13.14 -7.29 -1.84
C LYS A 36 12.90 -8.56 -2.65
N ASP A 37 12.33 -8.40 -3.84
CA ASP A 37 12.15 -9.50 -4.79
C ASP A 37 13.25 -9.41 -5.86
N GLY A 38 14.38 -10.07 -5.57
CA GLY A 38 15.61 -10.09 -6.35
C GLY A 38 16.84 -9.68 -5.55
N GLU A 39 18.03 -9.99 -6.10
CA GLU A 39 19.33 -9.77 -5.45
C GLU A 39 19.89 -8.37 -5.72
N ASP A 40 19.36 -7.66 -6.74
CA ASP A 40 19.83 -6.34 -7.12
C ASP A 40 19.42 -5.27 -6.11
N GLU A 41 20.28 -4.28 -5.90
CA GLU A 41 19.99 -3.13 -5.05
C GLU A 41 18.72 -2.37 -5.50
N LYS A 42 18.43 -2.39 -6.79
CA LYS A 42 17.27 -1.76 -7.43
C LYS A 42 16.01 -2.63 -7.43
N SER A 43 16.08 -3.87 -6.93
CA SER A 43 14.93 -4.77 -6.86
C SER A 43 13.77 -4.15 -6.10
N PRO A 44 12.54 -4.36 -6.55
CA PRO A 44 11.37 -3.79 -5.91
C PRO A 44 11.20 -4.29 -4.47
N THR A 45 10.91 -3.37 -3.57
CA THR A 45 10.60 -3.69 -2.16
C THR A 45 9.11 -3.94 -2.03
N PHE A 46 8.75 -5.03 -1.36
CA PHE A 46 7.39 -5.40 -1.04
C PHE A 46 7.17 -5.36 0.47
N VAL A 47 5.97 -4.98 0.87
CA VAL A 47 5.46 -5.25 2.21
C VAL A 47 4.57 -6.49 2.14
N LEU A 48 4.60 -7.33 3.17
CA LEU A 48 3.72 -8.48 3.30
C LEU A 48 2.59 -8.11 4.24
N LEU A 49 1.36 -8.18 3.74
CA LEU A 49 0.17 -7.92 4.55
C LEU A 49 -0.08 -9.09 5.52
N PRO A 50 -0.65 -8.82 6.71
CA PRO A 50 -1.04 -9.89 7.63
C PRO A 50 -2.00 -10.90 7.01
N THR A 51 -2.81 -10.49 6.04
CA THR A 51 -3.72 -11.37 5.28
C THR A 51 -3.05 -12.25 4.23
N GLY A 52 -1.72 -12.09 3.97
CA GLY A 52 -0.94 -13.00 3.14
C GLY A 52 -0.65 -12.51 1.72
N GLU A 53 -1.00 -11.28 1.36
CA GLU A 53 -0.68 -10.73 0.04
C GLU A 53 0.55 -9.81 0.11
N ARG A 54 1.48 -9.96 -0.85
CA ARG A 54 2.57 -9.00 -1.05
C ARG A 54 2.07 -7.75 -1.75
N SER A 55 2.60 -6.59 -1.39
CA SER A 55 2.26 -5.33 -2.06
C SER A 55 3.49 -4.44 -2.21
N ASN A 56 3.81 -4.06 -3.45
CA ASN A 56 4.78 -3.01 -3.75
C ASN A 56 4.10 -1.65 -3.83
N ARG A 57 2.90 -1.61 -4.43
CA ARG A 57 2.10 -0.40 -4.62
C ARG A 57 0.73 -0.58 -3.99
N ILE A 58 0.24 0.47 -3.35
CA ILE A 58 -1.10 0.49 -2.75
C ILE A 58 -1.94 1.60 -3.34
N PHE A 59 -3.25 1.34 -3.40
CA PHE A 59 -4.27 2.28 -3.82
C PHE A 59 -5.21 2.55 -2.65
N ILE A 60 -5.23 3.80 -2.20
CA ILE A 60 -5.97 4.29 -1.05
C ILE A 60 -7.00 5.31 -1.51
N VAL A 61 -8.21 5.28 -0.94
CA VAL A 61 -9.15 6.40 -0.99
C VAL A 61 -9.63 6.70 0.41
N GLY A 62 -9.57 7.98 0.78
CA GLY A 62 -9.96 8.44 2.12
C GLY A 62 -10.02 9.95 2.21
N THR A 63 -10.21 10.46 3.42
CA THR A 63 -10.23 11.89 3.70
C THR A 63 -8.82 12.36 4.06
N LEU A 64 -8.25 13.24 3.24
CA LEU A 64 -7.05 14.00 3.62
C LEU A 64 -7.47 15.04 4.65
N THR A 65 -7.08 14.85 5.90
CA THR A 65 -7.49 15.71 7.03
C THR A 65 -6.47 16.78 7.34
N GLU A 66 -5.19 16.49 7.12
CA GLU A 66 -4.11 17.43 7.35
C GLU A 66 -2.94 17.17 6.40
N LYS A 67 -2.19 18.21 6.15
CA LYS A 67 -0.89 18.16 5.47
C LYS A 67 0.05 19.18 6.09
N THR A 68 1.33 18.83 6.16
CA THR A 68 2.38 19.68 6.73
C THR A 68 3.58 19.69 5.80
N ARG A 69 4.07 20.90 5.49
CA ARG A 69 5.33 21.08 4.79
C ARG A 69 6.48 20.97 5.79
N GLN A 70 7.50 20.20 5.48
CA GLN A 70 8.67 19.97 6.31
C GLN A 70 9.96 20.12 5.49
N GLY A 71 11.07 20.36 6.21
CA GLY A 71 12.39 20.56 5.62
C GLY A 71 12.61 21.96 5.05
N GLU A 72 13.80 22.49 5.26
CA GLU A 72 14.22 23.80 4.70
C GLU A 72 14.91 23.63 3.35
N GLN A 73 15.91 22.76 3.26
CA GLN A 73 16.65 22.48 2.02
C GLN A 73 16.01 21.35 1.22
N ASN A 74 15.60 20.27 1.90
CA ASN A 74 14.90 19.13 1.29
C ASN A 74 13.44 19.18 1.67
N VAL A 75 12.66 19.97 0.91
CA VAL A 75 11.23 20.15 1.15
C VAL A 75 10.48 18.86 0.83
N PHE A 76 9.64 18.44 1.77
CA PHE A 76 8.68 17.36 1.57
C PHE A 76 7.38 17.67 2.32
N TYR A 77 6.30 17.03 1.89
CA TYR A 77 5.01 17.10 2.55
C TYR A 77 4.70 15.78 3.24
N ARG A 78 4.16 15.88 4.43
CA ARG A 78 3.47 14.77 5.11
C ARG A 78 1.99 15.07 5.15
N GLY A 79 1.17 14.01 5.08
CA GLY A 79 -0.27 14.14 5.23
C GLY A 79 -0.86 12.94 5.94
N ARG A 80 -2.10 13.09 6.39
CA ARG A 80 -2.91 12.03 6.97
C ARG A 80 -4.16 11.83 6.12
N VAL A 81 -4.32 10.60 5.63
CA VAL A 81 -5.54 10.17 4.94
C VAL A 81 -6.26 9.17 5.82
N ILE A 82 -7.51 9.46 6.15
CA ILE A 82 -8.35 8.64 7.03
C ILE A 82 -9.32 7.83 6.18
N ASP A 83 -9.32 6.51 6.39
CA ASP A 83 -10.33 5.58 5.91
C ASP A 83 -11.25 5.12 7.05
N PRO A 84 -12.27 4.24 6.82
CA PRO A 84 -13.13 3.75 7.89
C PRO A 84 -12.41 3.03 9.03
N THR A 85 -11.20 2.53 8.80
CA THR A 85 -10.48 1.69 9.75
C THR A 85 -9.38 2.44 10.51
N GLY A 86 -8.88 3.56 9.97
CA GLY A 86 -7.79 4.30 10.62
C GLY A 86 -7.11 5.32 9.72
N THR A 87 -5.83 5.54 9.97
CA THR A 87 -5.05 6.60 9.32
C THR A 87 -3.87 6.05 8.54
N PHE A 88 -3.76 6.45 7.27
CA PHE A 88 -2.55 6.33 6.47
C PHE A 88 -1.68 7.57 6.67
N PHE A 89 -0.40 7.34 6.90
CA PHE A 89 0.61 8.39 6.86
C PHE A 89 1.20 8.43 5.45
N ILE A 90 0.98 9.53 4.74
CA ILE A 90 1.47 9.72 3.37
C ILE A 90 2.60 10.74 3.33
N MET A 91 3.51 10.61 2.36
CA MET A 91 4.58 11.56 2.13
C MET A 91 4.91 11.74 0.65
N ALA A 92 5.28 12.97 0.27
CA ALA A 92 5.83 13.30 -1.03
C ALA A 92 6.99 14.26 -0.88
N GLY A 93 8.07 14.00 -1.59
CA GLY A 93 9.27 14.83 -1.58
C GLY A 93 9.78 15.14 -2.98
N SER A 94 11.01 15.63 -3.08
CA SER A 94 11.65 16.05 -4.33
C SER A 94 11.75 14.92 -5.39
N TYR A 95 11.73 13.67 -4.98
CA TYR A 95 11.73 12.52 -5.90
C TYR A 95 10.35 12.24 -6.53
N GLN A 96 9.29 12.88 -6.05
CA GLN A 96 7.93 12.81 -6.58
C GLN A 96 7.37 14.23 -6.78
N PRO A 97 7.96 15.05 -7.67
CA PRO A 97 7.66 16.48 -7.75
C PRO A 97 6.20 16.75 -8.12
N GLU A 98 5.61 15.97 -9.01
CA GLU A 98 4.20 16.10 -9.40
C GLU A 98 3.26 15.81 -8.24
N ALA A 99 3.45 14.67 -7.56
CA ALA A 99 2.64 14.29 -6.39
C ALA A 99 2.80 15.29 -5.24
N MET A 100 4.02 15.80 -5.03
CA MET A 100 4.30 16.83 -4.04
C MET A 100 3.54 18.14 -4.35
N GLN A 101 3.56 18.58 -5.61
CA GLN A 101 2.83 19.78 -6.03
C GLN A 101 1.31 19.61 -5.92
N GLN A 102 0.79 18.44 -6.30
CA GLN A 102 -0.63 18.14 -6.17
C GLN A 102 -1.05 18.14 -4.70
N LEU A 103 -0.31 17.42 -3.83
CA LEU A 103 -0.59 17.41 -2.40
C LEU A 103 -0.54 18.83 -1.80
N ALA A 104 0.40 19.67 -2.22
CA ALA A 104 0.50 21.06 -1.74
C ALA A 104 -0.74 21.89 -2.06
N LYS A 105 -1.39 21.65 -3.21
CA LYS A 105 -2.56 22.42 -3.69
C LYS A 105 -3.90 21.97 -3.10
N ILE A 106 -4.03 20.72 -2.66
CA ILE A 106 -5.30 20.20 -2.13
C ILE A 106 -5.62 20.92 -0.83
N GLU A 107 -6.79 21.54 -0.75
CA GLU A 107 -7.32 22.09 0.50
C GLU A 107 -7.90 20.96 1.37
N THR A 108 -7.68 21.06 2.67
CA THR A 108 -8.16 20.05 3.64
C THR A 108 -9.35 20.60 4.42
N PRO A 109 -10.39 19.76 4.72
CA PRO A 109 -10.49 18.33 4.39
C PRO A 109 -10.97 18.08 2.96
N ALA A 110 -10.46 17.01 2.30
CA ALA A 110 -10.92 16.58 0.97
C ALA A 110 -10.86 15.05 0.84
N PHE A 111 -11.77 14.47 0.06
CA PHE A 111 -11.62 13.08 -0.37
C PHE A 111 -10.54 12.99 -1.43
N VAL A 112 -9.61 12.05 -1.26
CA VAL A 112 -8.48 11.87 -2.17
C VAL A 112 -8.30 10.41 -2.52
N ALA A 113 -7.90 10.15 -3.76
CA ALA A 113 -7.37 8.88 -4.23
C ALA A 113 -5.84 9.00 -4.31
N VAL A 114 -5.14 8.04 -3.70
CA VAL A 114 -3.67 8.02 -3.60
C VAL A 114 -3.15 6.70 -4.13
N ILE A 115 -2.15 6.76 -5.00
CA ILE A 115 -1.32 5.60 -5.37
C ILE A 115 0.09 5.87 -4.85
N GLY A 116 0.68 4.87 -4.20
CA GLY A 116 2.02 5.01 -3.66
C GLY A 116 2.65 3.70 -3.23
N LYS A 117 3.90 3.79 -2.79
CA LYS A 117 4.67 2.65 -2.28
C LYS A 117 4.66 2.67 -0.76
N ALA A 118 4.24 1.56 -0.17
CA ALA A 118 4.33 1.38 1.27
C ALA A 118 5.79 1.12 1.68
N SER A 119 6.16 1.62 2.85
CA SER A 119 7.47 1.43 3.46
C SER A 119 7.32 1.28 4.96
N ILE A 120 8.04 0.30 5.52
CA ILE A 120 8.11 0.06 6.96
C ILE A 120 9.42 0.66 7.45
N TYR A 121 9.33 1.55 8.42
CA TYR A 121 10.48 2.15 9.08
C TYR A 121 10.45 1.83 10.57
N GLN A 122 11.53 1.24 11.06
CA GLN A 122 11.70 0.92 12.48
C GLN A 122 13.06 1.46 12.94
N LYS A 123 13.02 2.53 13.73
CA LYS A 123 14.23 3.15 14.27
C LYS A 123 14.81 2.34 15.43
N ASP A 124 13.94 1.82 16.27
CA ASP A 124 14.28 1.07 17.46
C ASP A 124 13.45 -0.22 17.48
N PRO A 125 14.09 -1.40 17.61
CA PRO A 125 13.39 -2.68 17.68
C PRO A 125 12.38 -2.78 18.83
N ALA A 126 12.55 -1.98 19.91
CA ALA A 126 11.63 -1.95 21.04
C ALA A 126 10.31 -1.21 20.73
N ASN A 127 10.28 -0.40 19.67
CA ASN A 127 9.10 0.35 19.28
C ASN A 127 8.36 -0.32 18.12
N ALA A 128 7.04 -0.09 18.03
CA ALA A 128 6.27 -0.51 16.88
C ALA A 128 6.79 0.18 15.59
N PRO A 129 6.92 -0.55 14.47
CA PRO A 129 7.35 0.05 13.22
C PRO A 129 6.33 1.08 12.73
N LEU A 130 6.84 2.14 12.10
CA LEU A 130 6.03 3.14 11.41
C LEU A 130 5.85 2.72 9.96
N VAL A 131 4.61 2.53 9.55
CA VAL A 131 4.28 2.28 8.15
C VAL A 131 3.83 3.59 7.51
N SER A 132 4.46 3.96 6.42
CA SER A 132 4.15 5.16 5.65
C SER A 132 4.03 4.85 4.17
N VAL A 133 3.38 5.75 3.43
CA VAL A 133 3.16 5.64 1.99
C VAL A 133 3.83 6.80 1.28
N ARG A 134 4.84 6.49 0.48
CA ARG A 134 5.43 7.45 -0.43
C ARG A 134 4.55 7.55 -1.66
N ILE A 135 3.85 8.67 -1.82
CA ILE A 135 2.87 8.83 -2.88
C ILE A 135 3.54 9.01 -4.24
N GLU A 136 2.98 8.36 -5.25
CA GLU A 136 3.33 8.52 -6.66
C GLU A 136 2.32 9.42 -7.38
N SER A 137 1.05 9.37 -6.96
CA SER A 137 -0.01 10.26 -7.44
C SER A 137 -1.06 10.48 -6.36
N ILE A 138 -1.69 11.64 -6.38
CA ILE A 138 -2.82 12.00 -5.52
C ILE A 138 -3.79 12.89 -6.30
N ASN A 139 -5.09 12.59 -6.21
CA ASN A 139 -6.15 13.35 -6.87
C ASN A 139 -7.36 13.51 -5.93
N ILE A 140 -8.08 14.63 -6.06
CA ILE A 140 -9.36 14.81 -5.39
C ILE A 140 -10.38 13.89 -6.06
N VAL A 141 -11.24 13.27 -5.26
CA VAL A 141 -12.33 12.40 -5.72
C VAL A 141 -13.63 12.73 -5.00
N ASP A 142 -14.73 12.21 -5.49
CA ASP A 142 -16.05 12.34 -4.89
C ASP A 142 -16.35 11.26 -3.81
N LYS A 143 -17.51 11.40 -3.21
CA LYS A 143 -17.99 10.47 -2.18
C LYS A 143 -18.27 9.09 -2.75
N GLU A 144 -18.83 9.01 -3.95
CA GLU A 144 -19.15 7.77 -4.65
C GLU A 144 -17.89 6.94 -4.90
N THR A 145 -16.82 7.57 -5.37
CA THR A 145 -15.51 6.93 -5.55
C THR A 145 -14.97 6.35 -4.25
N ARG A 146 -15.12 7.09 -3.13
CA ARG A 146 -14.72 6.61 -1.81
C ARG A 146 -15.55 5.39 -1.38
N GLU A 147 -16.86 5.42 -1.55
CA GLU A 147 -17.75 4.32 -1.16
C GLU A 147 -17.49 3.06 -1.99
N LEU A 148 -17.29 3.19 -3.31
CA LEU A 148 -16.88 2.08 -4.19
C LEU A 148 -15.53 1.50 -3.76
N TRP A 149 -14.56 2.34 -3.40
CA TRP A 149 -13.28 1.86 -2.91
C TRP A 149 -13.41 1.08 -1.60
N ILE A 150 -14.26 1.53 -0.66
CA ILE A 150 -14.51 0.81 0.60
C ILE A 150 -15.09 -0.58 0.29
N LEU A 151 -16.09 -0.65 -0.60
CA LEU A 151 -16.72 -1.92 -1.00
C LEU A 151 -15.70 -2.89 -1.60
N ASP A 152 -14.93 -2.42 -2.59
CA ASP A 152 -13.89 -3.24 -3.25
C ASP A 152 -12.80 -3.68 -2.27
N THR A 153 -12.38 -2.78 -1.37
CA THR A 153 -11.32 -3.08 -0.39
C THR A 153 -11.78 -4.13 0.62
N ALA A 154 -13.03 -4.03 1.09
CA ALA A 154 -13.62 -5.01 1.99
C ALA A 154 -13.73 -6.39 1.31
N ALA A 155 -14.22 -6.44 0.07
CA ALA A 155 -14.29 -7.68 -0.71
C ALA A 155 -12.90 -8.33 -0.85
N ARG A 156 -11.89 -7.54 -1.26
CA ARG A 156 -10.50 -8.03 -1.39
C ARG A 156 -9.89 -8.49 -0.08
N MET A 157 -10.20 -7.83 1.03
CA MET A 157 -9.74 -8.26 2.36
C MET A 157 -10.36 -9.62 2.72
N LEU A 158 -11.66 -9.82 2.50
CA LEU A 158 -12.33 -11.09 2.76
C LEU A 158 -11.75 -12.22 1.90
N ASP A 159 -11.54 -11.98 0.59
CA ASP A 159 -10.89 -12.95 -0.30
C ASP A 159 -9.50 -13.36 0.21
N ARG A 160 -8.68 -12.40 0.68
CA ARG A 160 -7.34 -12.70 1.23
C ARG A 160 -7.41 -13.50 2.53
N ILE A 161 -8.38 -13.20 3.40
CA ILE A 161 -8.58 -13.97 4.65
C ILE A 161 -8.90 -15.43 4.31
N ASP A 162 -9.77 -15.67 3.32
CA ASP A 162 -10.15 -17.02 2.91
C ASP A 162 -8.98 -17.75 2.24
N ALA A 163 -8.26 -17.07 1.34
CA ALA A 163 -7.06 -17.62 0.72
C ALA A 163 -5.98 -17.96 1.78
N ARG A 164 -5.79 -17.09 2.80
CA ARG A 164 -4.84 -17.39 3.88
C ARG A 164 -5.17 -18.66 4.64
N ALA A 165 -6.45 -19.04 4.75
CA ALA A 165 -6.87 -20.26 5.44
C ALA A 165 -6.61 -21.52 4.59
N THR A 166 -6.77 -21.45 3.26
CA THR A 166 -6.82 -22.59 2.35
C THR A 166 -5.56 -22.78 1.51
N ASP A 167 -4.89 -21.68 1.11
CA ASP A 167 -3.78 -21.73 0.18
C ASP A 167 -2.44 -21.99 0.89
N ALA A 168 -1.47 -22.51 0.11
CA ALA A 168 -0.11 -22.81 0.53
C ALA A 168 0.94 -22.06 -0.34
N GLY A 169 0.56 -20.97 -0.98
CA GLY A 169 1.48 -20.12 -1.73
C GLY A 169 2.57 -19.52 -0.83
N LYS A 170 3.76 -19.28 -1.39
CA LYS A 170 4.95 -18.79 -0.65
C LYS A 170 4.63 -17.60 0.26
N ASP A 171 3.91 -16.61 -0.24
CA ASP A 171 3.60 -15.40 0.53
C ASP A 171 2.67 -15.69 1.71
N ILE A 172 1.69 -16.58 1.51
CA ILE A 172 0.77 -17.01 2.57
C ILE A 172 1.51 -17.79 3.65
N LEU A 173 2.41 -18.69 3.28
CA LEU A 173 3.24 -19.43 4.25
C LEU A 173 4.12 -18.47 5.05
N THR A 174 4.79 -17.53 4.37
CA THR A 174 5.58 -16.49 5.02
C THR A 174 4.70 -15.61 5.95
N ALA A 175 3.49 -15.26 5.52
CA ALA A 175 2.59 -14.48 6.37
C ALA A 175 2.14 -15.25 7.62
N ARG A 176 1.93 -16.57 7.54
CA ARG A 176 1.61 -17.38 8.71
C ARG A 176 2.77 -17.38 9.73
N GLU A 177 4.01 -17.41 9.26
CA GLU A 177 5.21 -17.34 10.09
C GLU A 177 5.42 -15.94 10.70
N GLN A 178 5.30 -14.89 9.89
CA GLN A 178 5.56 -13.50 10.32
C GLN A 178 4.43 -12.90 11.18
N TYR A 179 3.21 -13.41 11.03
CA TYR A 179 2.02 -12.96 11.76
C TYR A 179 1.32 -14.12 12.48
N PRO A 180 1.96 -14.74 13.47
CA PRO A 180 1.41 -15.91 14.17
C PRO A 180 0.16 -15.60 14.99
N LEU A 181 -0.03 -14.35 15.40
CA LEU A 181 -1.19 -13.87 16.16
C LEU A 181 -2.35 -13.37 15.28
N PHE A 182 -2.28 -13.64 13.96
CA PHE A 182 -3.36 -13.27 13.05
C PHE A 182 -4.68 -13.95 13.42
N ASP A 183 -5.69 -13.14 13.70
CA ASP A 183 -7.06 -13.60 13.97
C ASP A 183 -7.98 -13.18 12.81
N PRO A 184 -8.48 -14.13 11.99
CA PRO A 184 -9.36 -13.82 10.88
C PRO A 184 -10.66 -13.12 11.31
N ALA A 185 -11.15 -13.33 12.54
CA ALA A 185 -12.38 -12.71 13.02
C ALA A 185 -12.20 -11.18 13.18
N VAL A 186 -11.02 -10.73 13.64
CA VAL A 186 -10.69 -9.31 13.77
C VAL A 186 -10.72 -8.62 12.40
N TYR A 187 -10.10 -9.22 11.38
CA TYR A 187 -10.05 -8.64 10.03
C TYR A 187 -11.40 -8.71 9.32
N ARG A 188 -12.19 -9.78 9.52
CA ARG A 188 -13.57 -9.83 9.02
C ARG A 188 -14.41 -8.73 9.65
N LYS A 189 -14.32 -8.55 10.97
CA LYS A 189 -15.01 -7.47 11.66
C LYS A 189 -14.61 -6.10 11.12
N MET A 190 -13.31 -5.88 10.88
CA MET A 190 -12.80 -4.63 10.28
C MET A 190 -13.47 -4.37 8.91
N ALA A 191 -13.56 -5.37 8.04
CA ALA A 191 -14.22 -5.23 6.74
C ALA A 191 -15.72 -4.90 6.89
N TYR A 192 -16.44 -5.58 7.77
CA TYR A 192 -17.87 -5.31 8.02
C TYR A 192 -18.11 -3.93 8.64
N ASP A 193 -17.29 -3.52 9.60
CA ASP A 193 -17.40 -2.19 10.21
C ASP A 193 -17.13 -1.07 9.19
N ALA A 194 -16.22 -1.30 8.25
CA ALA A 194 -15.97 -0.38 7.15
C ALA A 194 -17.16 -0.26 6.20
N LEU A 195 -17.79 -1.39 5.82
CA LEU A 195 -18.98 -1.42 4.98
C LEU A 195 -20.18 -0.72 5.64
N ALA A 196 -20.34 -0.84 6.95
CA ALA A 196 -21.39 -0.19 7.69
C ALA A 196 -21.33 1.36 7.66
N GLN A 197 -20.20 1.94 7.26
CA GLN A 197 -20.04 3.39 7.10
C GLN A 197 -20.48 3.91 5.72
N ILE A 198 -20.78 3.02 4.78
CA ILE A 198 -21.37 3.41 3.49
C ILE A 198 -22.83 3.80 3.75
N LYS A 199 -23.16 5.04 3.45
CA LYS A 199 -24.55 5.53 3.54
C LYS A 199 -25.16 5.38 2.15
N MET A 200 -26.00 4.37 2.00
CA MET A 200 -26.90 4.26 0.85
C MET A 200 -27.91 5.40 0.83
#